data_598206f591a0e3343042e8554cc193f7
#
_entry.id   598206f591a0e3343042e8554cc193f7
#
_cell.length_a   1.000
_cell.length_b   1.000
_cell.length_c   1.000
_cell.angle_alpha   90.00
_cell.angle_beta   90.00
_cell.angle_gamma   90.00
#
_symmetry.space_group_name_H-M   'P 1'
#
loop_
_entity.id
_entity.type
_entity.pdbx_description
1 polymer ?
#
loop_
_entity_poly.entity_id
_entity_poly.type
_entity_poly.pdbx_seq_one_letter_code
_entity_poly.pdbx_strand_id
1 'polypeptide(L)'
;MTDNITIDYQHFFQQLLEATPWPLVIVDRTLAICYYNSQAMQLFETSGGIEGMNIEQFISDQPILLLIRQSIKTGSARSEEHASGNAGNVGKVGTRGAWKISVTPLQHTKTARSARRYRFYAVVIEDLTELRRLERARRDFIANISHELRTPLASVRLLAETLEEAIDTDREQAQVFLEKIENEVQHLTVLVSELHDLSRIESGQTPMTIEPVEAESLVREVMARMLPQAQRHRVLLHTEIEQGKTLVAADSKHITRVLVNLAHNALKFTPSGCDVVIGTRPQVEGVTQSFFVRDTGVGIPAEDLPRIFERFYKVNRARSKADFIGPGGGGSGLGLAIARHLVEAHGGHIRAESTLGKGSIFTFTLPVRARLSR
;
A
#
# COMPACT_ATOMS: atom_id res chain seq x y z
N MET A 1 -29.51 9.97 51.08
CA MET A 1 -28.20 10.64 51.10
C MET A 1 -27.81 10.87 49.66
N THR A 2 -28.09 12.07 49.14
CA THR A 2 -27.65 12.49 47.81
C THR A 2 -26.30 13.12 48.00
N ASP A 3 -25.27 12.38 47.63
CA ASP A 3 -23.88 12.92 47.56
C ASP A 3 -23.90 14.08 46.55
N ASN A 4 -23.78 15.30 47.09
CA ASN A 4 -23.53 16.50 46.30
C ASN A 4 -22.09 16.40 45.78
N ILE A 5 -21.90 15.82 44.59
CA ILE A 5 -20.61 15.84 43.86
C ILE A 5 -20.37 17.28 43.49
N THR A 6 -19.54 17.98 44.27
CA THR A 6 -19.02 19.28 43.88
C THR A 6 -18.03 19.10 42.76
N ILE A 7 -18.48 19.28 41.53
CA ILE A 7 -17.60 19.18 40.36
C ILE A 7 -16.64 20.37 40.40
N ASP A 8 -15.36 20.12 40.56
CA ASP A 8 -14.33 21.12 40.29
C ASP A 8 -14.24 21.35 38.77
N TYR A 9 -15.00 22.32 38.30
CA TYR A 9 -15.09 22.66 36.87
C TYR A 9 -13.73 22.95 36.25
N GLN A 10 -12.77 23.50 36.98
CA GLN A 10 -11.45 23.82 36.46
C GLN A 10 -10.66 22.53 36.17
N HIS A 11 -10.66 21.62 37.11
CA HIS A 11 -10.01 20.31 36.93
C HIS A 11 -10.72 19.47 35.86
N PHE A 12 -12.06 19.49 35.84
CA PHE A 12 -12.85 18.80 34.83
C PHE A 12 -12.55 19.31 33.41
N PHE A 13 -12.47 20.64 33.20
CA PHE A 13 -12.11 21.21 31.89
C PHE A 13 -10.69 20.84 31.48
N GLN A 14 -9.74 20.84 32.37
CA GLN A 14 -8.38 20.39 32.07
C GLN A 14 -8.35 18.93 31.61
N GLN A 15 -9.02 18.04 32.31
CA GLN A 15 -9.14 16.63 31.92
C GLN A 15 -9.82 16.47 30.56
N LEU A 16 -10.85 17.24 30.26
CA LEU A 16 -11.54 17.23 28.98
C LEU A 16 -10.63 17.69 27.83
N LEU A 17 -9.84 18.72 28.05
CA LEU A 17 -8.87 19.20 27.05
C LEU A 17 -7.72 18.19 26.85
N GLU A 18 -7.25 17.54 27.91
CA GLU A 18 -6.26 16.47 27.83
C GLU A 18 -6.78 15.21 27.13
N ALA A 19 -8.08 14.87 27.30
CA ALA A 19 -8.71 13.73 26.67
C ALA A 19 -8.96 13.94 25.16
N THR A 20 -8.72 15.15 24.64
CA THR A 20 -8.89 15.43 23.20
C THR A 20 -7.82 14.67 22.42
N PRO A 21 -8.20 13.84 21.39
CA PRO A 21 -7.25 13.00 20.67
C PRO A 21 -6.35 13.79 19.70
N TRP A 22 -6.64 15.07 19.51
CA TRP A 22 -5.87 15.93 18.61
C TRP A 22 -5.00 16.92 19.40
N PRO A 23 -3.84 17.30 18.87
CA PRO A 23 -3.05 18.42 19.39
C PRO A 23 -3.90 19.69 19.51
N LEU A 24 -4.00 20.19 20.72
CA LEU A 24 -4.74 21.40 21.06
C LEU A 24 -3.81 22.41 21.71
N VAL A 25 -3.81 23.62 21.18
CA VAL A 25 -3.08 24.77 21.74
C VAL A 25 -4.04 25.94 21.87
N ILE A 26 -4.02 26.61 23.00
CA ILE A 26 -4.74 27.86 23.19
C ILE A 26 -3.72 29.02 23.18
N VAL A 27 -3.92 29.96 22.27
CA VAL A 27 -3.06 31.11 22.12
C VAL A 27 -3.80 32.42 22.42
N ASP A 28 -3.08 33.42 22.82
CA ASP A 28 -3.58 34.77 22.95
C ASP A 28 -3.47 35.57 21.63
N ARG A 29 -3.77 36.87 21.65
CA ARG A 29 -3.68 37.74 20.48
C ARG A 29 -2.26 37.96 19.96
N THR A 30 -1.26 37.76 20.80
CA THR A 30 0.16 37.92 20.46
C THR A 30 0.77 36.61 19.96
N LEU A 31 -0.05 35.55 19.82
CA LEU A 31 0.36 34.21 19.48
C LEU A 31 1.15 33.50 20.59
N ALA A 32 1.10 34.02 21.83
CA ALA A 32 1.69 33.34 22.97
C ALA A 32 0.80 32.17 23.41
N ILE A 33 1.41 31.03 23.65
CA ILE A 33 0.74 29.80 24.10
C ILE A 33 0.33 29.97 25.56
N CYS A 34 -0.98 29.87 25.83
CA CYS A 34 -1.56 29.95 27.17
C CYS A 34 -1.93 28.58 27.75
N TYR A 35 -2.17 27.62 26.90
CA TYR A 35 -2.46 26.25 27.26
C TYR A 35 -2.11 25.29 26.08
N TYR A 36 -1.79 24.07 26.39
CA TYR A 36 -1.56 23.00 25.44
C TYR A 36 -1.85 21.65 26.11
N ASN A 37 -2.29 20.66 25.33
CA ASN A 37 -2.49 19.29 25.80
C ASN A 37 -1.26 18.40 25.52
N SER A 38 -1.28 17.19 26.07
CA SER A 38 -0.21 16.21 25.90
C SER A 38 0.05 15.84 24.43
N GLN A 39 -0.98 15.85 23.59
CA GLN A 39 -0.85 15.59 22.15
C GLN A 39 -0.07 16.70 21.43
N ALA A 40 -0.25 17.95 21.84
CA ALA A 40 0.52 19.07 21.30
C ALA A 40 2.01 18.98 21.69
N MET A 41 2.33 18.53 22.92
CA MET A 41 3.71 18.28 23.33
C MET A 41 4.38 17.22 22.46
N GLN A 42 3.69 16.12 22.20
CA GLN A 42 4.19 15.05 21.31
C GLN A 42 4.42 15.57 19.90
N LEU A 43 3.47 16.33 19.36
CA LEU A 43 3.57 16.88 18.01
C LEU A 43 4.75 17.87 17.85
N PHE A 44 5.01 18.68 18.88
CA PHE A 44 6.08 19.66 18.88
C PHE A 44 7.43 19.09 19.34
N GLU A 45 7.50 17.79 19.63
CA GLU A 45 8.71 17.08 20.07
C GLU A 45 9.45 17.80 21.22
N THR A 46 8.69 18.34 22.19
CA THR A 46 9.24 19.09 23.30
C THR A 46 9.06 18.33 24.61
N SER A 47 10.12 18.33 25.44
CA SER A 47 10.09 17.74 26.79
C SER A 47 9.88 18.80 27.88
N GLY A 48 9.85 20.08 27.51
CA GLY A 48 9.70 21.21 28.44
C GLY A 48 8.37 21.93 28.26
N GLY A 49 7.98 22.74 29.25
CA GLY A 49 6.81 23.60 29.15
C GLY A 49 6.96 24.62 28.03
N ILE A 50 5.94 24.75 27.20
CA ILE A 50 5.88 25.71 26.07
C ILE A 50 4.97 26.91 26.37
N GLU A 51 4.48 26.99 27.60
CA GLU A 51 3.65 28.13 28.05
C GLU A 51 4.40 29.47 27.95
N GLY A 52 3.75 30.49 27.41
CA GLY A 52 4.35 31.78 27.13
C GLY A 52 5.20 31.88 25.87
N MET A 53 5.55 30.73 25.24
CA MET A 53 6.29 30.76 23.97
C MET A 53 5.36 31.14 22.80
N ASN A 54 5.95 31.73 21.75
CA ASN A 54 5.19 32.04 20.55
C ASN A 54 4.99 30.78 19.70
N ILE A 55 3.75 30.48 19.28
CA ILE A 55 3.39 29.32 18.49
C ILE A 55 4.16 29.26 17.16
N GLU A 56 4.62 30.39 16.62
CA GLU A 56 5.43 30.46 15.39
C GLU A 56 6.78 29.73 15.51
N GLN A 57 7.25 29.46 16.73
CA GLN A 57 8.46 28.66 16.93
C GLN A 57 8.26 27.18 16.61
N PHE A 58 7.01 26.70 16.67
CA PHE A 58 6.63 25.29 16.47
C PHE A 58 5.96 25.04 15.12
N ILE A 59 5.41 26.09 14.49
CA ILE A 59 4.75 26.01 13.18
C ILE A 59 5.60 26.79 12.17
N SER A 60 6.13 26.08 11.16
CA SER A 60 6.98 26.71 10.13
C SER A 60 6.21 27.07 8.86
N ASP A 61 4.99 26.55 8.69
CA ASP A 61 4.18 26.75 7.49
C ASP A 61 3.50 28.12 7.50
N GLN A 62 3.89 28.99 6.56
CA GLN A 62 3.37 30.35 6.47
C GLN A 62 1.85 30.41 6.22
N PRO A 63 1.25 29.59 5.36
CA PRO A 63 -0.20 29.50 5.22
C PRO A 63 -0.92 29.21 6.53
N ILE A 64 -0.42 28.29 7.36
CA ILE A 64 -1.00 27.98 8.66
C ILE A 64 -0.95 29.20 9.60
N LEU A 65 0.21 29.85 9.66
CA LEU A 65 0.36 31.05 10.48
C LEU A 65 -0.55 32.20 10.01
N LEU A 66 -0.74 32.35 8.69
CA LEU A 66 -1.68 33.31 8.12
C LEU A 66 -3.12 33.01 8.52
N LEU A 67 -3.54 31.75 8.52
CA LEU A 67 -4.87 31.33 8.96
C LEU A 67 -5.13 31.72 10.41
N ILE A 68 -4.15 31.43 11.32
CA ILE A 68 -4.24 31.79 12.74
C ILE A 68 -4.34 33.32 12.90
N ARG A 69 -3.47 34.07 12.24
CA ARG A 69 -3.48 35.54 12.30
C ARG A 69 -4.76 36.16 11.74
N GLN A 70 -5.32 35.57 10.64
CA GLN A 70 -6.59 36.02 10.08
C GLN A 70 -7.76 35.76 11.03
N SER A 71 -7.82 34.59 11.67
CA SER A 71 -8.84 34.27 12.67
C SER A 71 -8.78 35.25 13.85
N ILE A 72 -7.56 35.58 14.32
CA ILE A 72 -7.34 36.59 15.38
C ILE A 72 -7.82 37.99 14.95
N LYS A 73 -7.52 38.38 13.71
CA LYS A 73 -7.90 39.69 13.18
C LYS A 73 -9.43 39.84 13.00
N THR A 74 -10.07 38.81 12.49
CA THR A 74 -11.52 38.83 12.18
C THR A 74 -12.39 38.44 13.37
N GLY A 75 -11.85 37.71 14.36
CA GLY A 75 -12.62 37.15 15.48
C GLY A 75 -13.60 36.06 15.02
N SER A 76 -13.36 35.39 13.91
CA SER A 76 -14.20 34.31 13.35
C SER A 76 -13.46 32.99 13.35
N ALA A 77 -14.20 31.91 13.56
CA ALA A 77 -13.66 30.57 13.42
C ALA A 77 -13.25 30.32 11.95
N ARG A 78 -12.13 29.65 11.77
CA ARG A 78 -11.59 29.24 10.46
C ARG A 78 -11.06 27.84 10.53
N SER A 79 -11.20 27.11 9.43
CA SER A 79 -10.62 25.78 9.29
C SER A 79 -10.16 25.61 7.86
N GLU A 80 -8.93 25.19 7.67
CA GLU A 80 -8.35 24.94 6.35
C GLU A 80 -7.49 23.67 6.38
N GLU A 81 -7.40 23.02 5.23
CA GLU A 81 -6.53 21.87 5.01
C GLU A 81 -5.31 22.29 4.21
N HIS A 82 -4.14 21.95 4.71
CA HIS A 82 -2.87 22.21 4.07
C HIS A 82 -2.13 20.91 3.78
N ALA A 83 -1.64 20.77 2.53
CA ALA A 83 -0.75 19.69 2.15
C ALA A 83 0.62 20.31 1.83
N SER A 84 1.60 20.06 2.69
CA SER A 84 2.97 20.51 2.45
C SER A 84 3.76 19.47 1.67
N GLY A 85 4.30 19.87 0.50
CA GLY A 85 5.17 19.05 -0.33
C GLY A 85 6.67 19.35 -0.18
N ASN A 86 7.06 20.37 0.57
CA ASN A 86 8.46 20.81 0.68
C ASN A 86 9.22 20.12 1.82
N ALA A 87 10.38 19.57 1.46
CA ALA A 87 11.35 18.96 2.36
C ALA A 87 12.12 20.02 3.14
N GLY A 88 11.59 20.44 4.29
CA GLY A 88 12.30 21.32 5.21
C GLY A 88 12.03 20.92 6.65
N ASN A 89 13.06 20.64 7.40
CA ASN A 89 13.14 20.29 8.84
C ASN A 89 12.10 19.28 9.38
N VAL A 90 12.57 18.11 9.69
CA VAL A 90 11.87 17.08 10.48
C VAL A 90 11.53 17.69 11.86
N GLY A 91 10.28 17.51 12.33
CA GLY A 91 9.87 17.89 13.68
C GLY A 91 9.04 19.18 13.81
N LYS A 92 8.64 19.85 12.73
CA LYS A 92 7.73 21.01 12.80
C LYS A 92 6.47 20.77 11.98
N VAL A 93 5.33 21.20 12.52
CA VAL A 93 4.04 21.17 11.80
C VAL A 93 4.17 21.92 10.48
N GLY A 94 3.76 21.28 9.39
CA GLY A 94 3.81 21.87 8.04
C GLY A 94 5.01 21.43 7.19
N THR A 95 5.95 20.62 7.70
CA THR A 95 7.15 20.22 6.94
C THR A 95 6.96 19.03 6.02
N ARG A 96 6.10 18.08 6.38
CA ARG A 96 5.65 16.95 5.53
C ARG A 96 4.29 16.47 6.00
N GLY A 97 3.34 16.29 5.08
CA GLY A 97 2.05 15.70 5.40
C GLY A 97 0.86 16.57 5.00
N ALA A 98 -0.31 16.09 5.29
CA ALA A 98 -1.56 16.81 5.15
C ALA A 98 -2.10 17.13 6.54
N TRP A 99 -2.36 18.40 6.80
CA TRP A 99 -2.79 18.90 8.09
C TRP A 99 -4.11 19.65 7.95
N LYS A 100 -5.03 19.44 8.87
CA LYS A 100 -6.19 20.31 9.02
C LYS A 100 -6.05 21.12 10.28
N ILE A 101 -6.04 22.43 10.13
CA ILE A 101 -5.92 23.38 11.23
C ILE A 101 -7.26 24.09 11.40
N SER A 102 -7.79 24.01 12.61
CA SER A 102 -9.02 24.68 13.00
C SER A 102 -8.73 25.70 14.09
N VAL A 103 -9.06 26.96 13.85
CA VAL A 103 -8.87 28.05 14.80
C VAL A 103 -10.21 28.59 15.22
N THR A 104 -10.53 28.48 16.51
CA THR A 104 -11.81 28.91 17.10
C THR A 104 -11.60 29.97 18.16
N PRO A 105 -12.19 31.18 18.01
CA PRO A 105 -12.13 32.20 19.03
C PRO A 105 -12.92 31.81 20.27
N LEU A 106 -12.32 31.91 21.44
CA LEU A 106 -12.94 31.59 22.71
C LEU A 106 -13.52 32.87 23.34
N GLN A 107 -14.81 32.85 23.71
CA GLN A 107 -15.49 33.97 24.33
C GLN A 107 -15.14 34.05 25.82
N HIS A 108 -14.75 35.19 26.29
CA HIS A 108 -14.64 35.47 27.73
C HIS A 108 -15.90 36.22 28.18
N THR A 109 -16.77 35.52 28.91
CA THR A 109 -17.97 36.13 29.53
C THR A 109 -17.59 36.87 30.80
N LYS A 110 -17.14 38.12 30.66
CA LYS A 110 -17.25 39.10 31.76
C LYS A 110 -17.85 40.40 31.22
N THR A 111 -19.08 40.67 31.62
CA THR A 111 -19.91 41.87 31.49
C THR A 111 -20.30 42.39 30.11
N ALA A 112 -21.63 42.52 29.94
CA ALA A 112 -22.41 42.87 28.76
C ALA A 112 -22.24 44.30 28.20
N ARG A 113 -21.13 44.96 28.33
CA ARG A 113 -20.94 46.37 27.87
C ARG A 113 -19.63 46.68 27.11
N SER A 114 -18.81 45.70 26.83
CA SER A 114 -17.59 45.93 26.06
C SER A 114 -17.61 45.06 24.80
N ALA A 115 -17.47 45.70 23.64
CA ALA A 115 -17.43 45.08 22.32
C ALA A 115 -16.63 43.77 22.32
N ARG A 116 -17.23 42.72 21.71
CA ARG A 116 -16.71 41.37 21.49
C ARG A 116 -15.20 41.35 21.26
N ARG A 117 -14.41 41.25 22.31
CA ARG A 117 -12.96 41.05 22.22
C ARG A 117 -12.66 39.64 22.69
N TYR A 118 -12.52 38.72 21.75
CA TYR A 118 -11.95 37.41 22.04
C TYR A 118 -10.52 37.59 22.53
N ARG A 119 -10.18 37.00 23.66
CA ARG A 119 -8.82 37.05 24.21
C ARG A 119 -7.99 35.88 23.83
N PHE A 120 -8.64 34.75 23.62
CA PHE A 120 -7.98 33.47 23.39
C PHE A 120 -8.55 32.79 22.15
N TYR A 121 -7.73 31.94 21.51
CA TYR A 121 -8.04 31.21 20.32
C TYR A 121 -7.58 29.77 20.51
N ALA A 122 -8.51 28.79 20.38
CA ALA A 122 -8.16 27.39 20.35
C ALA A 122 -7.70 27.03 18.94
N VAL A 123 -6.51 26.48 18.85
CA VAL A 123 -5.90 25.95 17.62
C VAL A 123 -5.86 24.44 17.76
N VAL A 124 -6.61 23.73 16.93
CA VAL A 124 -6.63 22.27 16.83
C VAL A 124 -5.91 21.88 15.56
N ILE A 125 -5.00 20.92 15.67
CA ILE A 125 -4.16 20.43 14.57
C ILE A 125 -4.49 18.95 14.38
N GLU A 126 -5.01 18.58 13.22
CA GLU A 126 -5.37 17.21 12.86
C GLU A 126 -4.44 16.74 11.75
N ASP A 127 -3.73 15.62 11.98
CA ASP A 127 -2.89 15.00 10.96
C ASP A 127 -3.77 14.14 10.03
N LEU A 128 -3.87 14.57 8.78
CA LEU A 128 -4.61 13.87 7.72
C LEU A 128 -3.69 13.11 6.78
N THR A 129 -2.40 12.96 7.09
CA THR A 129 -1.40 12.40 6.19
C THR A 129 -1.78 10.99 5.73
N GLU A 130 -2.09 10.10 6.67
CA GLU A 130 -2.50 8.74 6.35
C GLU A 130 -3.86 8.70 5.61
N LEU A 131 -4.83 9.52 6.04
CA LEU A 131 -6.13 9.61 5.35
C LEU A 131 -5.94 10.03 3.89
N ARG A 132 -5.17 11.06 3.64
CA ARG A 132 -4.88 11.55 2.29
C ARG A 132 -4.06 10.57 1.46
N ARG A 133 -3.16 9.82 2.10
CA ARG A 133 -2.42 8.74 1.45
C ARG A 133 -3.36 7.63 0.98
N LEU A 134 -4.26 7.19 1.86
CA LEU A 134 -5.27 6.18 1.53
C LEU A 134 -6.24 6.64 0.43
N GLU A 135 -6.71 7.89 0.49
CA GLU A 135 -7.57 8.47 -0.54
C GLU A 135 -6.86 8.58 -1.90
N ARG A 136 -5.57 8.95 -1.92
CA ARG A 136 -4.77 8.97 -3.16
C ARG A 136 -4.59 7.56 -3.71
N ALA A 137 -4.16 6.62 -2.87
CA ALA A 137 -3.99 5.23 -3.27
C ALA A 137 -5.29 4.64 -3.85
N ARG A 138 -6.45 4.96 -3.26
CA ARG A 138 -7.77 4.55 -3.78
C ARG A 138 -8.09 5.19 -5.13
N ARG A 139 -7.82 6.49 -5.31
CA ARG A 139 -8.05 7.18 -6.58
C ARG A 139 -7.16 6.63 -7.68
N ASP A 140 -5.87 6.45 -7.38
CA ASP A 140 -4.89 5.90 -8.32
C ASP A 140 -5.26 4.46 -8.70
N PHE A 141 -5.76 3.66 -7.76
CA PHE A 141 -6.26 2.32 -8.01
C PHE A 141 -7.42 2.32 -9.03
N ILE A 142 -8.44 3.17 -8.83
CA ILE A 142 -9.59 3.28 -9.76
C ILE A 142 -9.15 3.78 -11.14
N ALA A 143 -8.26 4.75 -11.19
CA ALA A 143 -7.71 5.26 -12.44
C ALA A 143 -6.94 4.18 -13.20
N ASN A 144 -6.09 3.42 -12.51
CA ASN A 144 -5.32 2.34 -13.11
C ASN A 144 -6.21 1.21 -13.62
N ILE A 145 -7.25 0.80 -12.88
CA ILE A 145 -8.26 -0.16 -13.37
C ILE A 145 -8.86 0.32 -14.69
N SER A 146 -9.29 1.59 -14.74
CA SER A 146 -9.92 2.14 -15.92
C SER A 146 -8.98 2.13 -17.12
N HIS A 147 -7.69 2.40 -16.92
CA HIS A 147 -6.67 2.34 -17.96
C HIS A 147 -6.37 0.92 -18.43
N GLU A 148 -6.17 -0.02 -17.50
CA GLU A 148 -5.86 -1.42 -17.81
C GLU A 148 -7.03 -2.16 -18.47
N LEU A 149 -8.28 -1.75 -18.24
CA LEU A 149 -9.45 -2.28 -18.94
C LEU A 149 -9.66 -1.62 -20.32
N ARG A 150 -9.39 -0.31 -20.46
CA ARG A 150 -9.64 0.43 -21.70
C ARG A 150 -8.76 -0.04 -22.85
N THR A 151 -7.50 -0.33 -22.58
CA THR A 151 -6.52 -0.73 -23.62
C THR A 151 -6.91 -2.03 -24.33
N PRO A 152 -7.14 -3.16 -23.63
CA PRO A 152 -7.56 -4.40 -24.28
C PRO A 152 -8.95 -4.28 -24.93
N LEU A 153 -9.87 -3.50 -24.35
CA LEU A 153 -11.18 -3.29 -24.94
C LEU A 153 -11.10 -2.54 -26.28
N ALA A 154 -10.23 -1.53 -26.37
CA ALA A 154 -9.97 -0.82 -27.62
C ALA A 154 -9.29 -1.74 -28.66
N SER A 155 -8.38 -2.62 -28.22
CA SER A 155 -7.74 -3.64 -29.08
C SER A 155 -8.77 -4.62 -29.64
N VAL A 156 -9.64 -5.18 -28.79
CA VAL A 156 -10.73 -6.10 -29.20
C VAL A 156 -11.62 -5.43 -30.24
N ARG A 157 -12.01 -4.16 -30.00
CA ARG A 157 -12.86 -3.41 -30.94
C ARG A 157 -12.18 -3.24 -32.31
N LEU A 158 -10.92 -2.80 -32.33
CA LEU A 158 -10.17 -2.63 -33.58
C LEU A 158 -9.99 -3.95 -34.33
N LEU A 159 -9.66 -5.02 -33.60
CA LEU A 159 -9.51 -6.36 -34.19
C LEU A 159 -10.83 -6.88 -34.76
N ALA A 160 -11.97 -6.59 -34.12
CA ALA A 160 -13.28 -6.96 -34.62
C ALA A 160 -13.65 -6.17 -35.89
N GLU A 161 -13.40 -4.85 -35.94
CA GLU A 161 -13.58 -4.04 -37.13
C GLU A 161 -12.71 -4.54 -38.32
N THR A 162 -11.44 -4.92 -38.02
CA THR A 162 -10.54 -5.46 -39.06
C THR A 162 -10.94 -6.88 -39.48
N LEU A 163 -11.50 -7.68 -38.57
CA LEU A 163 -12.00 -9.02 -38.86
C LEU A 163 -13.20 -8.96 -39.83
N GLU A 164 -14.12 -8.00 -39.67
CA GLU A 164 -15.25 -7.79 -40.61
C GLU A 164 -14.76 -7.55 -42.02
N GLU A 165 -13.68 -6.80 -42.23
CA GLU A 165 -13.11 -6.53 -43.55
C GLU A 165 -12.37 -7.76 -44.13
N ALA A 166 -11.76 -8.58 -43.29
CA ALA A 166 -10.93 -9.72 -43.70
C ALA A 166 -11.75 -11.00 -43.94
N ILE A 167 -12.94 -11.13 -43.34
CA ILE A 167 -13.70 -12.40 -43.32
C ILE A 167 -14.08 -12.93 -44.72
N ASP A 168 -14.33 -12.03 -45.65
CA ASP A 168 -14.71 -12.33 -47.02
C ASP A 168 -13.54 -12.33 -48.02
N THR A 169 -12.38 -11.78 -47.63
CA THR A 169 -11.23 -11.58 -48.53
C THR A 169 -10.04 -12.46 -48.21
N ASP A 170 -9.77 -12.71 -46.92
CA ASP A 170 -8.60 -13.46 -46.42
C ASP A 170 -8.96 -14.27 -45.18
N ARG A 171 -9.32 -15.55 -45.37
CA ARG A 171 -9.72 -16.44 -44.30
C ARG A 171 -8.59 -16.76 -43.31
N GLU A 172 -7.34 -16.79 -43.75
CA GLU A 172 -6.20 -17.04 -42.85
C GLU A 172 -5.99 -15.85 -41.94
N GLN A 173 -6.05 -14.62 -42.48
CA GLN A 173 -5.94 -13.41 -41.69
C GLN A 173 -7.12 -13.24 -40.72
N ALA A 174 -8.34 -13.57 -41.15
CA ALA A 174 -9.51 -13.57 -40.28
C ALA A 174 -9.33 -14.49 -39.06
N GLN A 175 -8.76 -15.68 -39.25
CA GLN A 175 -8.48 -16.60 -38.15
C GLN A 175 -7.44 -16.05 -37.17
N VAL A 176 -6.40 -15.38 -37.64
CA VAL A 176 -5.40 -14.73 -36.81
C VAL A 176 -6.03 -13.60 -35.97
N PHE A 177 -6.95 -12.82 -36.54
CA PHE A 177 -7.65 -11.78 -35.79
C PHE A 177 -8.57 -12.37 -34.72
N LEU A 178 -9.28 -13.46 -35.03
CA LEU A 178 -10.12 -14.17 -34.07
C LEU A 178 -9.31 -14.67 -32.87
N GLU A 179 -8.17 -15.35 -33.14
CA GLU A 179 -7.27 -15.81 -32.07
C GLU A 179 -6.74 -14.66 -31.20
N LYS A 180 -6.45 -13.50 -31.80
CA LYS A 180 -6.03 -12.30 -31.04
C LYS A 180 -7.17 -11.77 -30.17
N ILE A 181 -8.40 -11.75 -30.67
CA ILE A 181 -9.60 -11.34 -29.92
C ILE A 181 -9.80 -12.28 -28.73
N GLU A 182 -9.74 -13.60 -28.94
CA GLU A 182 -9.86 -14.60 -27.88
C GLU A 182 -8.80 -14.42 -26.79
N ASN A 183 -7.54 -14.18 -27.17
CA ASN A 183 -6.46 -13.92 -26.24
C ASN A 183 -6.69 -12.65 -25.41
N GLU A 184 -7.22 -11.59 -26.03
CA GLU A 184 -7.49 -10.32 -25.33
C GLU A 184 -8.69 -10.42 -24.38
N VAL A 185 -9.73 -11.18 -24.77
CA VAL A 185 -10.87 -11.50 -23.89
C VAL A 185 -10.43 -12.37 -22.71
N GLN A 186 -9.56 -13.36 -22.95
CA GLN A 186 -9.00 -14.18 -21.87
C GLN A 186 -8.17 -13.31 -20.90
N HIS A 187 -7.37 -12.38 -21.41
CA HIS A 187 -6.62 -11.43 -20.60
C HIS A 187 -7.54 -10.55 -19.72
N LEU A 188 -8.63 -10.03 -20.30
CA LEU A 188 -9.65 -9.28 -19.56
C LEU A 188 -10.29 -10.12 -18.45
N THR A 189 -10.61 -11.37 -18.75
CA THR A 189 -11.22 -12.30 -17.78
C THR A 189 -10.30 -12.55 -16.58
N VAL A 190 -9.00 -12.75 -16.83
CA VAL A 190 -7.99 -12.88 -15.77
C VAL A 190 -7.88 -11.62 -14.95
N LEU A 191 -7.81 -10.44 -15.60
CA LEU A 191 -7.72 -9.14 -14.92
C LEU A 191 -8.92 -8.88 -13.99
N VAL A 192 -10.15 -9.14 -14.47
CA VAL A 192 -11.36 -9.00 -13.65
C VAL A 192 -11.36 -9.96 -12.47
N SER A 193 -10.93 -11.22 -12.68
CA SER A 193 -10.79 -12.19 -11.59
C SER A 193 -9.77 -11.75 -10.55
N GLU A 194 -8.62 -11.24 -10.96
CA GLU A 194 -7.58 -10.71 -10.06
C GLU A 194 -8.07 -9.51 -9.25
N LEU A 195 -8.84 -8.59 -9.87
CA LEU A 195 -9.45 -7.45 -9.19
C LEU A 195 -10.48 -7.88 -8.15
N HIS A 196 -11.34 -8.83 -8.50
CA HIS A 196 -12.33 -9.39 -7.59
C HIS A 196 -11.67 -10.05 -6.38
N ASP A 197 -10.65 -10.86 -6.62
CA ASP A 197 -9.91 -11.54 -5.56
C ASP A 197 -9.18 -10.54 -4.64
N LEU A 198 -8.52 -9.53 -5.23
CA LEU A 198 -7.87 -8.49 -4.45
C LEU A 198 -8.87 -7.73 -3.56
N SER A 199 -10.03 -7.38 -4.09
CA SER A 199 -11.10 -6.71 -3.33
C SER A 199 -11.57 -7.56 -2.14
N ARG A 200 -11.73 -8.87 -2.33
CA ARG A 200 -12.14 -9.80 -1.27
C ARG A 200 -11.07 -9.98 -0.20
N ILE A 201 -9.80 -10.07 -0.59
CA ILE A 201 -8.68 -10.20 0.33
C ILE A 201 -8.58 -8.93 1.20
N GLU A 202 -8.64 -7.76 0.58
CA GLU A 202 -8.54 -6.47 1.28
C GLU A 202 -9.70 -6.19 2.24
N SER A 203 -10.89 -6.63 1.89
CA SER A 203 -12.07 -6.50 2.77
C SER A 203 -12.10 -7.54 3.91
N GLY A 204 -11.12 -8.43 3.99
CA GLY A 204 -11.11 -9.51 4.98
C GLY A 204 -12.22 -10.56 4.77
N GLN A 205 -12.90 -10.53 3.62
CA GLN A 205 -14.03 -11.41 3.31
C GLN A 205 -13.60 -12.74 2.70
N THR A 206 -12.31 -12.96 2.49
CA THR A 206 -11.83 -14.23 1.97
C THR A 206 -11.73 -15.22 3.12
N PRO A 207 -12.60 -16.25 3.18
CA PRO A 207 -12.46 -17.28 4.18
C PRO A 207 -11.17 -18.04 3.92
N MET A 208 -10.26 -18.04 4.88
CA MET A 208 -9.02 -18.82 4.82
C MET A 208 -9.15 -20.06 5.67
N THR A 209 -8.89 -21.21 5.08
CA THR A 209 -8.85 -22.48 5.79
C THR A 209 -7.39 -22.80 6.13
N ILE A 210 -6.94 -22.34 7.29
CA ILE A 210 -5.56 -22.57 7.74
C ILE A 210 -5.42 -23.99 8.28
N GLU A 211 -4.70 -24.82 7.57
CA GLU A 211 -4.42 -26.22 7.91
C GLU A 211 -2.91 -26.49 7.95
N PRO A 212 -2.48 -27.60 8.58
CA PRO A 212 -1.08 -28.03 8.48
C PRO A 212 -0.82 -28.60 7.08
N VAL A 213 0.03 -27.92 6.31
CA VAL A 213 0.39 -28.32 4.94
C VAL A 213 1.89 -28.61 4.88
N GLU A 214 2.28 -29.69 4.20
CA GLU A 214 3.70 -29.98 3.94
C GLU A 214 4.26 -28.94 2.94
N ALA A 215 5.33 -28.24 3.34
CA ALA A 215 5.98 -27.22 2.50
C ALA A 215 6.47 -27.79 1.16
N GLU A 216 7.02 -29.01 1.20
CA GLU A 216 7.47 -29.74 0.02
C GLU A 216 6.32 -30.02 -0.98
N SER A 217 5.13 -30.40 -0.48
CA SER A 217 3.99 -30.72 -1.35
C SER A 217 3.54 -29.51 -2.16
N LEU A 218 3.56 -28.30 -1.58
CA LEU A 218 3.25 -27.04 -2.26
C LEU A 218 4.22 -26.77 -3.42
N VAL A 219 5.52 -26.95 -3.16
CA VAL A 219 6.55 -26.73 -4.20
C VAL A 219 6.40 -27.75 -5.34
N ARG A 220 6.17 -29.03 -5.03
CA ARG A 220 5.97 -30.08 -6.04
C ARG A 220 4.73 -29.85 -6.90
N GLU A 221 3.62 -29.44 -6.28
CA GLU A 221 2.39 -29.10 -7.01
C GLU A 221 2.63 -27.97 -8.01
N VAL A 222 3.28 -26.88 -7.55
CA VAL A 222 3.58 -25.74 -8.41
C VAL A 222 4.56 -26.10 -9.51
N MET A 223 5.58 -26.90 -9.21
CA MET A 223 6.53 -27.40 -10.19
C MET A 223 5.81 -28.15 -11.33
N ALA A 224 4.93 -29.10 -10.98
CA ALA A 224 4.17 -29.86 -11.96
C ALA A 224 3.27 -28.96 -12.83
N ARG A 225 2.66 -27.96 -12.23
CA ARG A 225 1.79 -26.99 -12.90
C ARG A 225 2.54 -26.05 -13.86
N MET A 226 3.76 -25.65 -13.50
CA MET A 226 4.56 -24.69 -14.27
C MET A 226 5.43 -25.35 -15.36
N LEU A 227 5.69 -26.65 -15.26
CA LEU A 227 6.56 -27.37 -16.18
C LEU A 227 6.16 -27.24 -17.68
N PRO A 228 4.87 -27.34 -18.08
CA PRO A 228 4.50 -27.18 -19.49
C PRO A 228 4.79 -25.76 -20.01
N GLN A 229 4.66 -24.74 -19.15
CA GLN A 229 4.96 -23.37 -19.51
C GLN A 229 6.48 -23.15 -19.62
N ALA A 230 7.26 -23.68 -18.68
CA ALA A 230 8.72 -23.63 -18.73
C ALA A 230 9.26 -24.26 -20.02
N GLN A 231 8.72 -25.42 -20.44
CA GLN A 231 9.08 -26.08 -21.69
C GLN A 231 8.77 -25.22 -22.91
N ARG A 232 7.60 -24.59 -22.96
CA ARG A 232 7.24 -23.67 -24.06
C ARG A 232 8.19 -22.46 -24.16
N HIS A 233 8.60 -21.92 -23.03
CA HIS A 233 9.58 -20.81 -22.96
C HIS A 233 11.03 -21.27 -23.09
N ARG A 234 11.29 -22.59 -23.12
CA ARG A 234 12.63 -23.21 -23.13
C ARG A 234 13.49 -22.75 -21.94
N VAL A 235 12.87 -22.61 -20.77
CA VAL A 235 13.52 -22.25 -19.51
C VAL A 235 13.71 -23.52 -18.69
N LEU A 236 14.87 -23.66 -18.05
CA LEU A 236 15.19 -24.79 -17.19
C LEU A 236 14.56 -24.57 -15.81
N LEU A 237 13.57 -25.40 -15.47
CA LEU A 237 12.85 -25.29 -14.21
C LEU A 237 13.31 -26.37 -13.23
N HIS A 238 13.81 -25.96 -12.05
CA HIS A 238 14.35 -26.84 -11.03
C HIS A 238 13.63 -26.65 -9.69
N THR A 239 13.77 -27.66 -8.80
CA THR A 239 13.36 -27.53 -7.40
C THR A 239 14.55 -27.67 -6.48
N GLU A 240 14.58 -26.86 -5.41
CA GLU A 240 15.56 -26.92 -4.33
C GLU A 240 14.78 -27.04 -3.01
N ILE A 241 14.59 -28.26 -2.55
CA ILE A 241 13.80 -28.57 -1.36
C ILE A 241 14.74 -29.08 -0.29
N GLU A 242 14.72 -28.45 0.87
CA GLU A 242 15.51 -28.89 2.00
C GLU A 242 14.96 -30.19 2.61
N GLN A 243 15.86 -31.06 3.05
CA GLN A 243 15.49 -32.34 3.67
C GLN A 243 14.80 -32.11 5.01
N GLY A 244 13.57 -32.57 5.12
CA GLY A 244 12.76 -32.51 6.33
C GLY A 244 11.30 -32.17 6.04
N LYS A 245 10.38 -32.92 6.68
CA LYS A 245 8.94 -32.66 6.56
C LYS A 245 8.54 -31.49 7.44
N THR A 246 8.58 -30.30 6.92
CA THR A 246 8.10 -29.09 7.65
C THR A 246 6.63 -28.87 7.33
N LEU A 247 5.81 -28.79 8.39
CA LEU A 247 4.40 -28.41 8.29
C LEU A 247 4.27 -26.92 8.53
N VAL A 248 3.65 -26.22 7.61
CA VAL A 248 3.28 -24.80 7.73
C VAL A 248 1.80 -24.64 7.99
N ALA A 249 1.42 -23.62 8.73
CA ALA A 249 0.04 -23.24 8.94
C ALA A 249 -0.42 -22.40 7.74
N ALA A 250 -1.15 -22.99 6.80
CA ALA A 250 -1.49 -22.33 5.55
C ALA A 250 -2.79 -22.82 4.92
N ASP A 251 -3.43 -21.95 4.15
CA ASP A 251 -4.40 -22.34 3.14
C ASP A 251 -3.65 -22.74 1.87
N SER A 252 -3.69 -24.04 1.55
CA SER A 252 -2.94 -24.61 0.43
C SER A 252 -3.23 -23.90 -0.90
N LYS A 253 -4.50 -23.59 -1.17
CA LYS A 253 -4.93 -22.94 -2.43
C LYS A 253 -4.32 -21.54 -2.58
N HIS A 254 -4.35 -20.77 -1.50
CA HIS A 254 -3.81 -19.41 -1.49
C HIS A 254 -2.28 -19.40 -1.62
N ILE A 255 -1.58 -20.30 -0.93
CA ILE A 255 -0.12 -20.38 -1.02
C ILE A 255 0.35 -20.96 -2.36
N THR A 256 -0.34 -21.96 -2.90
CA THR A 256 -0.11 -22.42 -4.28
C THR A 256 -0.26 -21.26 -5.27
N ARG A 257 -1.28 -20.41 -5.11
CA ARG A 257 -1.46 -19.20 -5.94
C ARG A 257 -0.29 -18.21 -5.81
N VAL A 258 0.21 -17.96 -4.59
CA VAL A 258 1.41 -17.14 -4.38
C VAL A 258 2.59 -17.66 -5.17
N LEU A 259 2.91 -18.96 -4.99
CA LEU A 259 4.03 -19.60 -5.69
C LEU A 259 3.86 -19.58 -7.22
N VAL A 260 2.63 -19.84 -7.73
CA VAL A 260 2.32 -19.74 -9.16
C VAL A 260 2.54 -18.33 -9.69
N ASN A 261 2.11 -17.29 -8.99
CA ASN A 261 2.33 -15.91 -9.41
C ASN A 261 3.82 -15.56 -9.48
N LEU A 262 4.60 -15.99 -8.49
CA LEU A 262 6.06 -15.77 -8.48
C LEU A 262 6.76 -16.55 -9.58
N ALA A 263 6.42 -17.83 -9.76
CA ALA A 263 6.99 -18.70 -10.80
C ALA A 263 6.62 -18.23 -12.21
N HIS A 264 5.39 -17.78 -12.42
CA HIS A 264 4.95 -17.21 -13.70
C HIS A 264 5.76 -15.94 -14.05
N ASN A 265 5.99 -15.05 -13.08
CA ASN A 265 6.85 -13.87 -13.28
C ASN A 265 8.28 -14.29 -13.60
N ALA A 266 8.84 -15.24 -12.86
CA ALA A 266 10.19 -15.76 -13.11
C ALA A 266 10.31 -16.31 -14.55
N LEU A 267 9.40 -17.20 -14.99
CA LEU A 267 9.43 -17.75 -16.36
C LEU A 267 9.25 -16.67 -17.43
N LYS A 268 8.43 -15.66 -17.17
CA LYS A 268 8.17 -14.56 -18.10
C LYS A 268 9.39 -13.68 -18.35
N PHE A 269 10.20 -13.43 -17.33
CA PHE A 269 11.33 -12.53 -17.39
C PHE A 269 12.68 -13.23 -17.50
N THR A 270 12.68 -14.55 -17.67
CA THR A 270 13.87 -15.36 -17.85
C THR A 270 14.07 -15.72 -19.33
N PRO A 271 15.24 -15.44 -19.92
CA PRO A 271 15.53 -15.84 -21.29
C PRO A 271 15.54 -17.35 -21.49
N SER A 272 15.32 -17.78 -22.74
CA SER A 272 15.47 -19.17 -23.14
C SER A 272 16.87 -19.71 -22.81
N GLY A 273 16.93 -20.93 -22.26
CA GLY A 273 18.18 -21.58 -21.85
C GLY A 273 18.68 -21.20 -20.46
N CYS A 274 17.97 -20.29 -19.77
CA CYS A 274 18.31 -19.87 -18.40
C CYS A 274 17.48 -20.62 -17.37
N ASP A 275 17.80 -20.44 -16.07
CA ASP A 275 17.27 -21.23 -14.97
C ASP A 275 16.22 -20.49 -14.15
N VAL A 276 15.20 -21.22 -13.71
CA VAL A 276 14.27 -20.84 -12.66
C VAL A 276 14.24 -21.94 -11.59
N VAL A 277 14.37 -21.56 -10.33
CA VAL A 277 14.39 -22.47 -9.19
C VAL A 277 13.26 -22.12 -8.23
N ILE A 278 12.44 -23.10 -7.87
CA ILE A 278 11.41 -22.98 -6.83
C ILE A 278 11.83 -23.86 -5.65
N GLY A 279 11.87 -23.29 -4.45
CA GLY A 279 12.36 -24.08 -3.33
C GLY A 279 11.93 -23.60 -1.95
N THR A 280 12.45 -24.33 -0.96
CA THR A 280 12.28 -24.02 0.47
C THR A 280 13.63 -23.95 1.15
N ARG A 281 13.73 -23.08 2.18
CA ARG A 281 14.89 -22.99 3.07
C ARG A 281 14.40 -22.89 4.51
N PRO A 282 15.01 -23.57 5.49
CA PRO A 282 14.69 -23.35 6.89
C PRO A 282 15.10 -21.95 7.28
N GLN A 283 14.37 -21.35 8.18
CA GLN A 283 14.88 -20.21 8.93
C GLN A 283 15.43 -20.67 10.28
N VAL A 284 16.42 -19.90 10.75
CA VAL A 284 17.25 -20.15 11.92
C VAL A 284 16.37 -20.14 13.17
N GLU A 285 15.43 -20.71 13.50
CA GLU A 285 14.72 -20.78 14.80
C GLU A 285 13.52 -21.74 14.86
N GLY A 286 13.20 -22.46 13.79
CA GLY A 286 12.08 -23.43 13.80
C GLY A 286 10.68 -22.80 13.88
N VAL A 287 10.59 -21.45 13.81
CA VAL A 287 9.33 -20.70 13.94
C VAL A 287 8.70 -20.43 12.58
N THR A 288 9.52 -20.26 11.55
CA THR A 288 9.04 -19.96 10.19
C THR A 288 9.74 -20.81 9.13
N GLN A 289 9.02 -21.13 8.06
CA GLN A 289 9.52 -21.77 6.85
C GLN A 289 9.59 -20.75 5.73
N SER A 290 10.74 -20.64 5.06
CA SER A 290 10.88 -19.80 3.88
C SER A 290 10.63 -20.58 2.60
N PHE A 291 9.93 -19.95 1.66
CA PHE A 291 9.76 -20.35 0.29
C PHE A 291 10.43 -19.34 -0.61
N PHE A 292 11.01 -19.77 -1.71
CA PHE A 292 11.61 -18.86 -2.66
C PHE A 292 11.40 -19.29 -4.11
N VAL A 293 11.39 -18.26 -4.98
CA VAL A 293 11.49 -18.42 -6.43
C VAL A 293 12.65 -17.58 -6.89
N ARG A 294 13.66 -18.21 -7.50
CA ARG A 294 14.86 -17.54 -8.03
C ARG A 294 14.90 -17.71 -9.53
N ASP A 295 15.20 -16.65 -10.23
CA ASP A 295 15.43 -16.62 -11.67
C ASP A 295 16.84 -16.06 -12.01
N THR A 296 17.34 -16.44 -13.16
CA THR A 296 18.56 -15.86 -13.77
C THR A 296 18.18 -14.95 -14.94
N GLY A 297 17.08 -14.22 -14.80
CA GLY A 297 16.51 -13.35 -15.82
C GLY A 297 17.13 -11.96 -15.88
N VAL A 298 16.36 -11.04 -16.43
CA VAL A 298 16.80 -9.65 -16.66
C VAL A 298 17.03 -8.85 -15.38
N GLY A 299 16.51 -9.31 -14.24
CA GLY A 299 16.60 -8.57 -12.97
C GLY A 299 15.74 -7.32 -12.92
N ILE A 300 15.75 -6.66 -11.75
CA ILE A 300 14.95 -5.49 -11.42
C ILE A 300 15.89 -4.34 -10.99
N PRO A 301 15.71 -3.12 -11.50
CA PRO A 301 16.46 -1.95 -11.03
C PRO A 301 16.25 -1.70 -9.54
N ALA A 302 17.28 -1.25 -8.82
CA ALA A 302 17.21 -1.01 -7.38
C ALA A 302 16.16 0.05 -7.01
N GLU A 303 15.93 1.03 -7.88
CA GLU A 303 14.92 2.09 -7.71
C GLU A 303 13.47 1.56 -7.75
N ASP A 304 13.24 0.43 -8.43
CA ASP A 304 11.93 -0.17 -8.60
C ASP A 304 11.60 -1.19 -7.50
N LEU A 305 12.61 -1.81 -6.86
CA LEU A 305 12.44 -2.85 -5.85
C LEU A 305 11.46 -2.48 -4.71
N PRO A 306 11.47 -1.27 -4.15
CA PRO A 306 10.52 -0.90 -3.10
C PRO A 306 9.05 -0.88 -3.56
N ARG A 307 8.83 -0.78 -4.87
CA ARG A 307 7.51 -0.53 -5.47
C ARG A 307 6.90 -1.73 -6.19
N ILE A 308 7.66 -2.79 -6.47
CA ILE A 308 7.17 -3.94 -7.25
C ILE A 308 5.96 -4.65 -6.64
N PHE A 309 5.70 -4.47 -5.35
CA PHE A 309 4.53 -5.00 -4.65
C PHE A 309 3.35 -4.00 -4.61
N GLU A 310 3.51 -2.79 -5.17
CA GLU A 310 2.41 -1.85 -5.36
C GLU A 310 1.45 -2.35 -6.45
N ARG A 311 0.16 -2.06 -6.32
CA ARG A 311 -0.85 -2.46 -7.30
C ARG A 311 -0.61 -1.78 -8.65
N PHE A 312 -0.73 -2.53 -9.76
CA PHE A 312 -0.50 -2.05 -11.13
C PHE A 312 0.91 -1.56 -11.42
N TYR A 313 1.85 -1.73 -10.49
CA TYR A 313 3.21 -1.32 -10.74
C TYR A 313 3.88 -2.21 -11.78
N LYS A 314 4.50 -1.58 -12.75
CA LYS A 314 5.26 -2.24 -13.83
C LYS A 314 6.58 -1.49 -13.99
N VAL A 315 7.69 -2.20 -13.97
CA VAL A 315 9.01 -1.62 -14.26
C VAL A 315 8.98 -1.01 -15.64
N ASN A 316 9.33 0.27 -15.78
CA ASN A 316 9.16 1.06 -17.00
C ASN A 316 9.92 0.45 -18.19
N ARG A 317 9.19 0.06 -19.22
CA ARG A 317 9.65 -0.58 -20.45
C ARG A 317 10.57 0.28 -21.33
N ALA A 318 10.60 1.58 -21.16
CA ALA A 318 11.42 2.47 -21.99
C ALA A 318 12.94 2.26 -21.83
N ARG A 319 13.37 1.55 -20.76
CA ARG A 319 14.78 1.27 -20.48
C ARG A 319 15.22 -0.17 -20.81
N SER A 320 14.32 -1.11 -20.93
CA SER A 320 14.61 -2.47 -21.36
C SER A 320 14.25 -2.60 -22.84
N LYS A 321 15.27 -2.75 -23.69
CA LYS A 321 15.13 -2.93 -25.14
C LYS A 321 14.06 -3.95 -25.49
N ALA A 322 13.26 -3.63 -26.48
CA ALA A 322 12.01 -4.22 -26.96
C ALA A 322 11.98 -5.73 -27.28
N ASP A 323 13.06 -6.49 -27.07
CA ASP A 323 13.22 -7.84 -27.62
C ASP A 323 12.80 -9.00 -26.69
N PHE A 324 12.36 -8.68 -25.43
CA PHE A 324 12.11 -9.73 -24.43
C PHE A 324 10.64 -9.98 -24.09
N ILE A 325 9.70 -9.51 -24.91
CA ILE A 325 8.29 -9.76 -24.67
C ILE A 325 7.82 -10.87 -25.60
N GLY A 326 7.81 -12.08 -25.07
CA GLY A 326 7.10 -13.18 -25.71
C GLY A 326 5.62 -12.83 -25.93
N PRO A 327 4.91 -13.52 -26.85
CA PRO A 327 3.51 -13.31 -27.16
C PRO A 327 2.67 -13.56 -25.89
N GLY A 328 2.21 -12.50 -25.26
CA GLY A 328 1.50 -12.51 -23.99
C GLY A 328 1.73 -11.26 -23.17
N GLY A 329 1.93 -10.13 -23.85
CA GLY A 329 2.17 -8.76 -23.32
C GLY A 329 1.85 -8.52 -21.84
N GLY A 330 2.41 -7.63 -21.23
CA GLY A 330 2.35 -7.16 -19.87
C GLY A 330 1.26 -7.73 -18.94
N GLY A 331 1.66 -8.43 -17.88
CA GLY A 331 0.72 -8.80 -16.81
C GLY A 331 0.03 -7.56 -16.22
N SER A 332 -1.06 -7.77 -15.49
CA SER A 332 -1.89 -6.72 -14.86
C SER A 332 -1.13 -5.81 -13.88
N GLY A 333 0.00 -6.28 -13.33
CA GLY A 333 0.68 -5.63 -12.21
C GLY A 333 0.00 -5.90 -10.85
N LEU A 334 -0.96 -6.82 -10.81
CA LEU A 334 -1.68 -7.21 -9.58
C LEU A 334 -1.09 -8.45 -8.92
N GLY A 335 -0.44 -9.35 -9.67
CA GLY A 335 0.01 -10.64 -9.18
C GLY A 335 0.94 -10.56 -7.95
N LEU A 336 1.92 -9.66 -7.94
CA LEU A 336 2.82 -9.45 -6.79
C LEU A 336 2.10 -8.80 -5.61
N ALA A 337 1.19 -7.87 -5.84
CA ALA A 337 0.37 -7.26 -4.79
C ALA A 337 -0.55 -8.31 -4.13
N ILE A 338 -1.19 -9.17 -4.92
CA ILE A 338 -1.99 -10.30 -4.42
C ILE A 338 -1.12 -11.27 -3.61
N ALA A 339 0.07 -11.62 -4.12
CA ALA A 339 1.00 -12.50 -3.42
C ALA A 339 1.38 -11.93 -2.05
N ARG A 340 1.70 -10.64 -1.97
CA ARG A 340 2.01 -9.95 -0.71
C ARG A 340 0.85 -10.02 0.28
N HIS A 341 -0.35 -9.64 -0.13
CA HIS A 341 -1.53 -9.67 0.75
C HIS A 341 -1.85 -11.07 1.26
N LEU A 342 -1.76 -12.09 0.40
CA LEU A 342 -1.98 -13.48 0.80
C LEU A 342 -0.94 -13.95 1.82
N VAL A 343 0.34 -13.63 1.63
CA VAL A 343 1.41 -13.97 2.57
C VAL A 343 1.21 -13.26 3.91
N GLU A 344 0.93 -11.95 3.89
CA GLU A 344 0.67 -11.15 5.10
C GLU A 344 -0.58 -11.67 5.86
N ALA A 345 -1.62 -12.06 5.15
CA ALA A 345 -2.82 -12.67 5.73
C ALA A 345 -2.56 -14.03 6.40
N HIS A 346 -1.48 -14.73 6.03
CA HIS A 346 -1.00 -15.94 6.70
C HIS A 346 0.00 -15.66 7.83
N GLY A 347 0.21 -14.38 8.20
CA GLY A 347 1.18 -13.99 9.22
C GLY A 347 2.64 -14.08 8.78
N GLY A 348 2.88 -14.15 7.46
CA GLY A 348 4.21 -14.18 6.85
C GLY A 348 4.66 -12.83 6.32
N HIS A 349 5.86 -12.82 5.73
CA HIS A 349 6.43 -11.66 5.03
C HIS A 349 6.98 -12.08 3.69
N ILE A 350 6.87 -11.19 2.69
CA ILE A 350 7.45 -11.37 1.36
C ILE A 350 8.48 -10.28 1.07
N ARG A 351 9.58 -10.65 0.44
CA ARG A 351 10.63 -9.74 0.00
C ARG A 351 11.19 -10.15 -1.36
N ALA A 352 11.85 -9.22 -2.02
CA ALA A 352 12.58 -9.47 -3.26
C ALA A 352 13.99 -8.89 -3.18
N GLU A 353 14.92 -9.63 -3.73
CA GLU A 353 16.31 -9.23 -3.93
C GLU A 353 16.62 -9.40 -5.42
N SER A 354 17.21 -8.40 -6.06
CA SER A 354 17.50 -8.46 -7.49
C SER A 354 18.67 -7.58 -7.86
N THR A 355 19.34 -7.97 -8.92
CA THR A 355 20.37 -7.16 -9.56
C THR A 355 20.09 -7.16 -11.06
N LEU A 356 20.04 -5.98 -11.66
CA LEU A 356 19.79 -5.83 -13.08
C LEU A 356 20.82 -6.64 -13.90
N GLY A 357 20.36 -7.48 -14.84
CA GLY A 357 21.17 -8.36 -15.66
C GLY A 357 21.66 -9.64 -14.98
N LYS A 358 21.30 -9.89 -13.70
CA LYS A 358 21.71 -11.13 -12.97
C LYS A 358 20.53 -11.99 -12.50
N GLY A 359 19.30 -11.46 -12.57
CA GLY A 359 18.10 -12.13 -12.12
C GLY A 359 17.57 -11.64 -10.78
N SER A 360 16.58 -12.35 -10.26
CA SER A 360 15.86 -11.98 -9.03
C SER A 360 15.62 -13.19 -8.14
N ILE A 361 15.46 -12.94 -6.84
CA ILE A 361 14.98 -13.92 -5.88
C ILE A 361 13.84 -13.30 -5.07
N PHE A 362 12.67 -13.93 -5.16
CA PHE A 362 11.52 -13.61 -4.32
C PHE A 362 11.43 -14.63 -3.19
N THR A 363 11.39 -14.15 -1.97
CA THR A 363 11.35 -15.00 -0.77
C THR A 363 10.15 -14.61 0.07
N PHE A 364 9.37 -15.59 0.53
CA PHE A 364 8.34 -15.35 1.54
C PHE A 364 8.40 -16.39 2.66
N THR A 365 7.86 -16.03 3.81
CA THR A 365 7.87 -16.86 5.02
C THR A 365 6.46 -17.22 5.44
N LEU A 366 6.29 -18.41 6.05
CA LEU A 366 5.05 -18.82 6.69
C LEU A 366 5.36 -19.36 8.08
N PRO A 367 4.45 -19.22 9.06
CA PRO A 367 4.59 -19.81 10.38
C PRO A 367 4.65 -21.35 10.31
N VAL A 368 5.61 -21.96 11.01
CA VAL A 368 5.70 -23.40 11.17
C VAL A 368 4.70 -23.83 12.24
N ARG A 369 3.91 -24.84 11.98
CA ARG A 369 3.07 -25.46 12.98
C ARG A 369 3.89 -26.53 13.71
N ALA A 370 4.13 -26.33 14.99
CA ALA A 370 4.76 -27.37 15.82
C ALA A 370 3.98 -28.68 15.68
N ARG A 371 4.66 -29.80 15.42
CA ARG A 371 4.05 -31.12 15.54
C ARG A 371 3.50 -31.25 16.94
N LEU A 372 2.19 -31.36 17.08
CA LEU A 372 1.63 -31.93 18.30
C LEU A 372 2.19 -33.36 18.37
N SER A 373 3.20 -33.56 19.22
CA SER A 373 3.65 -34.90 19.59
C SER A 373 2.43 -35.62 20.19
N ARG A 374 1.96 -36.67 19.52
CA ARG A 374 1.00 -37.64 20.08
C ARG A 374 1.69 -38.45 21.16
#